data_942e7c1ccea6e044b34c10d39974dccc
#
_entry.id   942e7c1ccea6e044b34c10d39974dccc
#
_cell.length_a   1.000
_cell.length_b   1.000
_cell.length_c   1.000
_cell.angle_alpha   90.00
_cell.angle_beta   90.00
_cell.angle_gamma   90.00
#
_symmetry.space_group_name_H-M   'P 1'
#
loop_
_entity.id
_entity.type
_entity.pdbx_description
1 polymer ?
#
loop_
_entity_poly.entity_id
_entity_poly.type
_entity_poly.pdbx_seq_one_letter_code
_entity_poly.pdbx_strand_id
1 'polypeptide(L)'
;MDPHGRRRLRLPPPSVRRSVEVVSLAVPALFVAIPLARMLGAGATAMEEANVLVVAAGILDGRLPHADVEYLYAPGTVWAVAGAFWTLGTSVVVERLVGLAYRLALLWGIHRLCRHWGPGTATCAALASWAVIAPFGLVAYPWITGLGLLVAGTALVLEGDDGRRASIGAGLCGLAAFHQLVLVPAVLVVVLPAFLAAARHRRARLGTGLMAGLSPFLLHLVLVGPRSMVEGMVVDPMFRLRAGRRLPLPPDPSDSGDFFARLDDLLRGPEGLPGLDRPAQIAALFWLLLAGTALLVLVARRWRGPGRARFATMVAMAVALVPMALQRPSPNHLKFVGTFTVAVAVVAIAVPLSRRAHATTAPLGRRAGALVAPMALALVLGGLVMVAPHHIGRFTFETFTDRPFDSSTATVVHDGRTLPVGRGTSAAAVADEIDTVVSMADHLTRPGDRVFVGPVDLTRTNYGDTFLYFLLPDVVPASRHLEMNPGLANRQGGNLAVELATADLLVLTDRFDGWSEPNASVLQGDMAATAVVAGRFCDVAGTTTWRLFTPCP
;
A
#
# COMPACT_ATOMS: atom_id res chain seq x y z
N MET A 1 -45.80 -29.12 -0.28
CA MET A 1 -45.83 -28.28 -1.47
C MET A 1 -46.60 -27.03 -1.11
N ASP A 2 -46.06 -25.85 -1.44
CA ASP A 2 -46.79 -24.58 -1.29
C ASP A 2 -47.90 -24.55 -2.36
N PRO A 3 -49.05 -23.89 -2.10
CA PRO A 3 -50.19 -23.85 -3.07
C PRO A 3 -49.83 -23.35 -4.47
N HIS A 4 -48.61 -22.82 -4.63
CA HIS A 4 -48.08 -22.33 -5.94
C HIS A 4 -47.01 -23.23 -6.54
N GLY A 5 -46.85 -24.50 -6.12
CA GLY A 5 -45.94 -25.47 -6.77
C GLY A 5 -44.45 -25.17 -6.63
N ARG A 6 -44.06 -24.16 -5.87
CA ARG A 6 -42.64 -23.79 -5.71
C ARG A 6 -41.97 -24.75 -4.71
N ARG A 7 -41.02 -25.56 -5.21
CA ARG A 7 -40.10 -26.33 -4.37
C ARG A 7 -39.36 -25.35 -3.45
N ARG A 8 -39.71 -25.29 -2.16
CA ARG A 8 -38.84 -24.62 -1.16
C ARG A 8 -37.51 -25.33 -1.19
N LEU A 9 -36.48 -24.66 -1.68
CA LEU A 9 -35.10 -25.11 -1.54
C LEU A 9 -34.86 -25.27 -0.03
N ARG A 10 -34.74 -26.51 0.45
CA ARG A 10 -34.37 -26.79 1.84
C ARG A 10 -32.98 -26.15 2.04
N LEU A 11 -32.92 -25.11 2.86
CA LEU A 11 -31.67 -24.55 3.33
C LEU A 11 -30.87 -25.67 4.00
N PRO A 12 -29.57 -25.77 3.75
CA PRO A 12 -28.73 -26.75 4.44
C PRO A 12 -28.85 -26.56 5.96
N PRO A 13 -28.68 -27.62 6.74
CA PRO A 13 -28.75 -27.56 8.19
C PRO A 13 -27.77 -26.51 8.73
N PRO A 14 -28.06 -25.85 9.86
CA PRO A 14 -27.28 -24.78 10.45
C PRO A 14 -25.78 -25.13 10.63
N SER A 15 -25.51 -26.39 10.97
CA SER A 15 -24.14 -26.92 11.09
C SER A 15 -23.34 -26.85 9.78
N VAL A 16 -23.93 -27.32 8.67
CA VAL A 16 -23.28 -27.28 7.35
C VAL A 16 -23.06 -25.84 6.89
N ARG A 17 -24.02 -24.95 7.15
CA ARG A 17 -23.91 -23.54 6.81
C ARG A 17 -22.76 -22.87 7.56
N ARG A 18 -22.62 -23.17 8.86
CA ARG A 18 -21.53 -22.68 9.71
C ARG A 18 -20.17 -23.21 9.24
N SER A 19 -20.08 -24.49 8.90
CA SER A 19 -18.85 -25.10 8.38
C SER A 19 -18.40 -24.44 7.07
N VAL A 20 -19.33 -24.21 6.14
CA VAL A 20 -19.03 -23.53 4.87
C VAL A 20 -18.55 -22.08 5.11
N GLU A 21 -19.13 -21.38 6.07
CA GLU A 21 -18.71 -20.03 6.45
C GLU A 21 -17.29 -20.03 7.05
N VAL A 22 -16.98 -20.96 7.93
CA VAL A 22 -15.64 -21.12 8.51
C VAL A 22 -14.61 -21.43 7.44
N VAL A 23 -14.87 -22.39 6.55
CA VAL A 23 -13.96 -22.73 5.45
C VAL A 23 -13.74 -21.54 4.52
N SER A 24 -14.77 -20.76 4.22
CA SER A 24 -14.66 -19.60 3.33
C SER A 24 -13.76 -18.49 3.87
N LEU A 25 -13.60 -18.39 5.18
CA LEU A 25 -12.66 -17.47 5.84
C LEU A 25 -11.28 -18.12 6.07
N ALA A 26 -11.26 -19.41 6.39
CA ALA A 26 -10.02 -20.13 6.67
C ALA A 26 -9.11 -20.22 5.44
N VAL A 27 -9.67 -20.35 4.24
CA VAL A 27 -8.87 -20.43 3.00
C VAL A 27 -8.05 -19.15 2.75
N PRO A 28 -8.62 -17.94 2.69
CA PRO A 28 -7.82 -16.72 2.57
C PRO A 28 -6.83 -16.54 3.73
N ALA A 29 -7.24 -16.87 4.96
CA ALA A 29 -6.35 -16.79 6.12
C ALA A 29 -5.13 -17.70 5.99
N LEU A 30 -5.31 -18.92 5.48
CA LEU A 30 -4.22 -19.85 5.21
C LEU A 30 -3.25 -19.29 4.14
N PHE A 31 -3.77 -18.70 3.06
CA PHE A 31 -2.95 -18.07 2.03
C PHE A 31 -2.14 -16.86 2.53
N VAL A 32 -2.63 -16.19 3.57
CA VAL A 32 -1.85 -15.16 4.28
C VAL A 32 -0.82 -15.79 5.21
N ALA A 33 -1.18 -16.85 5.91
CA ALA A 33 -0.33 -17.47 6.94
C ALA A 33 0.88 -18.22 6.33
N ILE A 34 0.72 -18.87 5.18
CA ILE A 34 1.80 -19.63 4.53
C ILE A 34 3.06 -18.77 4.29
N PRO A 35 3.00 -17.58 3.65
CA PRO A 35 4.20 -16.78 3.42
C PRO A 35 4.59 -15.89 4.60
N LEU A 36 3.90 -15.96 5.73
CA LEU A 36 4.02 -14.96 6.81
C LEU A 36 5.45 -14.84 7.35
N ALA A 37 6.09 -15.97 7.65
CA ALA A 37 7.47 -15.97 8.16
C ALA A 37 8.44 -15.34 7.15
N ARG A 38 8.30 -15.69 5.87
CA ARG A 38 9.09 -15.12 4.78
C ARG A 38 8.84 -13.62 4.62
N MET A 39 7.60 -13.17 4.73
CA MET A 39 7.24 -11.76 4.61
C MET A 39 7.72 -10.93 5.81
N LEU A 40 7.66 -11.50 7.02
CA LEU A 40 8.21 -10.86 8.23
C LEU A 40 9.74 -10.72 8.16
N GLY A 41 10.45 -11.71 7.60
CA GLY A 41 11.89 -11.70 7.41
C GLY A 41 12.36 -11.15 6.05
N ALA A 42 11.50 -10.56 5.23
CA ALA A 42 11.92 -9.95 3.96
C ALA A 42 12.87 -8.76 4.21
N GLY A 43 13.77 -8.47 3.26
CA GLY A 43 14.61 -7.28 3.33
C GLY A 43 13.77 -6.00 3.43
N ALA A 44 14.16 -5.09 4.31
CA ALA A 44 13.52 -3.79 4.46
C ALA A 44 13.79 -2.92 3.22
N THR A 45 12.81 -2.10 2.84
CA THR A 45 13.02 -1.14 1.75
C THR A 45 13.80 0.07 2.29
N ALA A 46 14.79 0.51 1.52
CA ALA A 46 15.71 1.55 1.95
C ALA A 46 15.04 2.88 2.30
N MET A 47 13.93 3.21 1.65
CA MET A 47 13.24 4.47 1.78
C MET A 47 11.80 4.30 2.31
N GLU A 48 10.94 3.56 1.58
CA GLU A 48 9.50 3.60 1.87
C GLU A 48 9.13 2.99 3.23
N GLU A 49 9.67 1.81 3.58
CA GLU A 49 9.48 1.20 4.90
C GLU A 49 10.27 1.98 5.96
N ALA A 50 11.51 2.36 5.61
CA ALA A 50 12.35 3.13 6.49
C ALA A 50 11.73 4.48 6.90
N ASN A 51 11.06 5.18 5.98
CA ASN A 51 10.35 6.41 6.30
C ASN A 51 9.24 6.19 7.34
N VAL A 52 8.46 5.12 7.19
CA VAL A 52 7.44 4.76 8.20
C VAL A 52 8.08 4.48 9.57
N LEU A 53 9.19 3.71 9.59
CA LEU A 53 9.91 3.37 10.81
C LEU A 53 10.47 4.61 11.52
N VAL A 54 11.19 5.47 10.77
CA VAL A 54 11.87 6.66 11.32
C VAL A 54 10.88 7.72 11.79
N VAL A 55 9.82 7.99 11.00
CA VAL A 55 8.79 8.95 11.39
C VAL A 55 8.00 8.45 12.59
N ALA A 56 7.64 7.16 12.64
CA ALA A 56 6.92 6.60 13.77
C ALA A 56 7.77 6.58 15.07
N ALA A 57 9.06 6.25 14.98
CA ALA A 57 9.98 6.34 16.10
C ALA A 57 10.14 7.80 16.53
N GLY A 58 10.31 8.73 15.59
CA GLY A 58 10.41 10.15 15.86
C GLY A 58 9.22 10.75 16.63
N ILE A 59 7.99 10.22 16.41
CA ILE A 59 6.81 10.62 17.18
C ILE A 59 6.99 10.31 18.67
N LEU A 60 7.64 9.20 19.03
CA LEU A 60 7.93 8.85 20.42
C LEU A 60 8.96 9.79 21.06
N ASP A 61 9.85 10.36 20.24
CA ASP A 61 10.83 11.36 20.63
C ASP A 61 10.27 12.81 20.57
N GLY A 62 8.95 12.97 20.31
CA GLY A 62 8.27 14.26 20.22
C GLY A 62 8.40 14.98 18.87
N ARG A 63 8.99 14.36 17.85
CA ARG A 63 9.09 14.92 16.49
C ARG A 63 7.81 14.62 15.70
N LEU A 64 7.12 15.65 15.26
CA LEU A 64 5.80 15.51 14.64
C LEU A 64 5.89 15.54 13.11
N PRO A 65 5.21 14.61 12.41
CA PRO A 65 5.05 14.69 10.97
C PRO A 65 4.36 15.99 10.57
N HIS A 66 4.75 16.59 9.45
CA HIS A 66 4.36 17.88 8.89
C HIS A 66 4.93 19.11 9.63
N ALA A 67 5.29 19.01 10.91
CA ALA A 67 5.95 20.10 11.63
C ALA A 67 7.49 19.96 11.54
N ASP A 68 8.02 18.90 12.11
CA ASP A 68 9.46 18.66 12.24
C ASP A 68 10.02 17.82 11.08
N VAL A 69 9.20 16.95 10.50
CA VAL A 69 9.56 16.05 9.41
C VAL A 69 8.60 16.24 8.24
N GLU A 70 9.14 16.31 7.03
CA GLU A 70 8.33 16.26 5.80
C GLU A 70 7.66 14.88 5.69
N TYR A 71 6.35 14.89 5.60
CA TYR A 71 5.56 13.68 5.44
C TYR A 71 4.42 13.93 4.46
N LEU A 72 4.43 13.22 3.33
CA LEU A 72 3.55 13.49 2.19
C LEU A 72 2.16 12.86 2.30
N TYR A 73 1.91 12.11 3.36
CA TYR A 73 0.66 11.39 3.57
C TYR A 73 -0.08 11.94 4.79
N ALA A 74 -1.35 11.60 4.92
CA ALA A 74 -2.05 11.83 6.18
C ALA A 74 -1.42 10.96 7.30
N PRO A 75 -1.34 11.45 8.54
CA PRO A 75 -0.41 10.92 9.54
C PRO A 75 -0.90 9.64 10.24
N GLY A 76 -2.12 9.17 9.96
CA GLY A 76 -2.75 8.06 10.69
C GLY A 76 -1.92 6.79 10.77
N THR A 77 -1.21 6.46 9.69
CA THR A 77 -0.38 5.25 9.66
C THR A 77 0.81 5.34 10.62
N VAL A 78 1.56 6.43 10.58
CA VAL A 78 2.74 6.60 11.45
C VAL A 78 2.34 6.77 12.91
N TRP A 79 1.17 7.38 13.20
CA TRP A 79 0.61 7.39 14.56
C TRP A 79 0.21 5.99 15.03
N ALA A 80 -0.38 5.15 14.16
CA ALA A 80 -0.73 3.77 14.51
C ALA A 80 0.52 2.92 14.77
N VAL A 81 1.57 3.08 13.94
CA VAL A 81 2.87 2.41 14.13
C VAL A 81 3.56 2.91 15.39
N ALA A 82 3.58 4.24 15.66
CA ALA A 82 4.13 4.79 16.89
C ALA A 82 3.42 4.25 18.14
N GLY A 83 2.08 4.14 18.11
CA GLY A 83 1.32 3.51 19.20
C GLY A 83 1.69 2.04 19.42
N ALA A 84 1.95 1.30 18.32
CA ALA A 84 2.44 -0.08 18.42
C ALA A 84 3.89 -0.13 18.94
N PHE A 85 4.75 0.78 18.53
CA PHE A 85 6.13 0.90 19.06
C PHE A 85 6.15 1.21 20.55
N TRP A 86 5.29 2.13 21.00
CA TRP A 86 5.15 2.46 22.43
C TRP A 86 4.78 1.25 23.29
N THR A 87 3.98 0.32 22.75
CA THR A 87 3.48 -0.84 23.50
C THR A 87 4.31 -2.11 23.34
N LEU A 88 4.90 -2.32 22.17
CA LEU A 88 5.57 -3.57 21.77
C LEU A 88 7.07 -3.40 21.48
N GLY A 89 7.58 -2.17 21.55
CA GLY A 89 8.95 -1.82 21.21
C GLY A 89 9.14 -1.47 19.74
N THR A 90 10.14 -0.64 19.48
CA THR A 90 10.48 -0.15 18.13
C THR A 90 11.21 -1.23 17.34
N SER A 91 10.53 -1.80 16.35
CA SER A 91 11.15 -2.80 15.45
C SER A 91 10.43 -2.90 14.11
N VAL A 92 11.14 -3.37 13.08
CA VAL A 92 10.58 -3.68 11.75
C VAL A 92 9.45 -4.71 11.84
N VAL A 93 9.58 -5.69 12.73
CA VAL A 93 8.55 -6.73 12.91
C VAL A 93 7.26 -6.13 13.44
N VAL A 94 7.31 -5.20 14.40
CA VAL A 94 6.13 -4.53 14.96
C VAL A 94 5.44 -3.67 13.89
N GLU A 95 6.20 -2.92 13.10
CA GLU A 95 5.68 -2.17 11.95
C GLU A 95 4.95 -3.09 10.97
N ARG A 96 5.56 -4.23 10.60
CA ARG A 96 4.97 -5.23 9.70
C ARG A 96 3.73 -5.92 10.28
N LEU A 97 3.66 -6.12 11.59
CA LEU A 97 2.46 -6.63 12.25
C LEU A 97 1.30 -5.63 12.16
N VAL A 98 1.58 -4.32 12.27
CA VAL A 98 0.59 -3.27 12.01
C VAL A 98 0.13 -3.34 10.55
N GLY A 99 1.05 -3.43 9.60
CA GLY A 99 0.75 -3.59 8.19
C GLY A 99 -0.08 -4.85 7.87
N LEU A 100 0.21 -5.98 8.55
CA LEU A 100 -0.57 -7.21 8.47
C LEU A 100 -2.00 -7.02 8.98
N ALA A 101 -2.17 -6.35 10.13
CA ALA A 101 -3.50 -6.11 10.70
C ALA A 101 -4.42 -5.35 9.74
N TYR A 102 -3.90 -4.34 9.06
CA TYR A 102 -4.66 -3.59 8.05
C TYR A 102 -4.96 -4.43 6.79
N ARG A 103 -4.05 -5.31 6.38
CA ARG A 103 -4.32 -6.27 5.27
C ARG A 103 -5.41 -7.26 5.64
N LEU A 104 -5.39 -7.77 6.86
CA LEU A 104 -6.45 -8.64 7.36
C LEU A 104 -7.80 -7.91 7.43
N ALA A 105 -7.82 -6.65 7.86
CA ALA A 105 -9.02 -5.81 7.83
C ALA A 105 -9.54 -5.62 6.39
N LEU A 106 -8.65 -5.39 5.42
CA LEU A 106 -8.99 -5.28 4.00
C LEU A 106 -9.62 -6.57 3.46
N LEU A 107 -8.96 -7.71 3.67
CA LEU A 107 -9.44 -9.01 3.18
C LEU A 107 -10.75 -9.43 3.86
N TRP A 108 -10.87 -9.18 5.16
CA TRP A 108 -12.10 -9.38 5.90
C TRP A 108 -13.24 -8.53 5.35
N GLY A 109 -12.99 -7.23 5.11
CA GLY A 109 -13.98 -6.32 4.55
C GLY A 109 -14.42 -6.74 3.14
N ILE A 110 -13.48 -7.13 2.26
CA ILE A 110 -13.78 -7.68 0.93
C ILE A 110 -14.64 -8.94 1.04
N HIS A 111 -14.23 -9.89 1.89
CA HIS A 111 -14.98 -11.12 2.11
C HIS A 111 -16.41 -10.81 2.57
N ARG A 112 -16.57 -9.90 3.54
CA ARG A 112 -17.89 -9.49 4.05
C ARG A 112 -18.77 -8.82 3.00
N LEU A 113 -18.19 -7.94 2.18
CA LEU A 113 -18.90 -7.30 1.07
C LEU A 113 -19.36 -8.31 0.02
N CYS A 114 -18.49 -9.23 -0.37
CA CYS A 114 -18.75 -10.19 -1.44
C CYS A 114 -19.60 -11.40 -0.99
N ARG A 115 -19.66 -11.68 0.32
CA ARG A 115 -20.43 -12.78 0.91
C ARG A 115 -21.92 -12.73 0.58
N HIS A 116 -22.46 -11.56 0.28
CA HIS A 116 -23.84 -11.40 -0.17
C HIS A 116 -24.16 -12.27 -1.40
N TRP A 117 -23.17 -12.58 -2.23
CA TRP A 117 -23.29 -13.41 -3.42
C TRP A 117 -22.77 -14.84 -3.24
N GLY A 118 -22.54 -15.24 -2.00
CA GLY A 118 -22.13 -16.57 -1.63
C GLY A 118 -20.70 -16.67 -1.10
N PRO A 119 -20.42 -17.71 -0.28
CA PRO A 119 -19.11 -17.87 0.36
C PRO A 119 -17.98 -18.09 -0.65
N GLY A 120 -18.19 -18.88 -1.71
CA GLY A 120 -17.17 -19.08 -2.75
C GLY A 120 -16.77 -17.79 -3.46
N THR A 121 -17.75 -16.93 -3.81
CA THR A 121 -17.46 -15.61 -4.39
C THR A 121 -16.65 -14.74 -3.43
N ALA A 122 -16.98 -14.76 -2.14
CA ALA A 122 -16.25 -14.01 -1.11
C ALA A 122 -14.81 -14.49 -0.96
N THR A 123 -14.60 -15.81 -0.87
CA THR A 123 -13.26 -16.42 -0.82
C THR A 123 -12.43 -16.03 -2.03
N CYS A 124 -12.99 -16.21 -3.25
CA CYS A 124 -12.26 -15.91 -4.48
C CYS A 124 -11.95 -14.40 -4.63
N ALA A 125 -12.85 -13.51 -4.22
CA ALA A 125 -12.60 -12.08 -4.22
C ALA A 125 -11.46 -11.69 -3.24
N ALA A 126 -11.45 -12.28 -2.04
CA ALA A 126 -10.38 -12.07 -1.07
C ALA A 126 -9.03 -12.61 -1.57
N LEU A 127 -9.00 -13.79 -2.20
CA LEU A 127 -7.79 -14.38 -2.78
C LEU A 127 -7.26 -13.56 -3.96
N ALA A 128 -8.13 -13.06 -4.84
CA ALA A 128 -7.73 -12.19 -5.94
C ALA A 128 -7.09 -10.88 -5.41
N SER A 129 -7.68 -10.29 -4.39
CA SER A 129 -7.13 -9.08 -3.75
C SER A 129 -5.81 -9.37 -3.04
N TRP A 130 -5.70 -10.52 -2.36
CA TRP A 130 -4.45 -10.94 -1.74
C TRP A 130 -3.34 -11.11 -2.78
N ALA A 131 -3.61 -11.76 -3.91
CA ALA A 131 -2.64 -11.95 -4.98
C ALA A 131 -2.07 -10.62 -5.51
N VAL A 132 -2.89 -9.55 -5.53
CA VAL A 132 -2.42 -8.21 -5.94
C VAL A 132 -1.59 -7.52 -4.88
N ILE A 133 -1.96 -7.67 -3.57
CA ILE A 133 -1.34 -6.91 -2.49
C ILE A 133 -0.14 -7.63 -1.84
N ALA A 134 -0.09 -8.96 -1.90
CA ALA A 134 0.95 -9.76 -1.26
C ALA A 134 2.39 -9.41 -1.70
N PRO A 135 2.65 -9.12 -2.99
CA PRO A 135 4.00 -8.75 -3.45
C PRO A 135 4.57 -7.46 -2.83
N PHE A 136 3.73 -6.65 -2.16
CA PHE A 136 4.20 -5.48 -1.41
C PHE A 136 4.76 -5.81 -0.02
N GLY A 137 4.85 -7.08 0.34
CA GLY A 137 5.24 -7.46 1.68
C GLY A 137 4.23 -7.02 2.75
N LEU A 138 4.71 -6.75 3.96
CA LEU A 138 3.85 -6.38 5.10
C LEU A 138 3.99 -4.92 5.52
N VAL A 139 4.77 -4.12 4.82
CA VAL A 139 4.97 -2.70 5.14
C VAL A 139 3.64 -1.98 5.34
N ALA A 140 3.54 -1.19 6.41
CA ALA A 140 2.35 -0.41 6.74
C ALA A 140 2.22 0.83 5.84
N TYR A 141 2.08 0.64 4.54
CA TYR A 141 1.88 1.74 3.60
C TYR A 141 0.57 2.48 3.89
N PRO A 142 0.57 3.83 3.90
CA PRO A 142 -0.63 4.64 4.14
C PRO A 142 -1.81 4.28 3.22
N TRP A 143 -1.52 3.89 1.99
CA TRP A 143 -2.50 3.44 0.99
C TRP A 143 -3.23 2.17 1.41
N ILE A 144 -2.49 1.18 1.89
CA ILE A 144 -3.03 -0.13 2.28
C ILE A 144 -3.77 0.00 3.61
N THR A 145 -3.20 0.74 4.56
CA THR A 145 -3.81 0.95 5.87
C THR A 145 -5.13 1.69 5.74
N GLY A 146 -5.16 2.79 4.99
CA GLY A 146 -6.38 3.54 4.70
C GLY A 146 -7.42 2.71 3.93
N LEU A 147 -7.00 1.96 2.89
CA LEU A 147 -7.90 1.10 2.11
C LEU A 147 -8.49 -0.02 2.98
N GLY A 148 -7.70 -0.61 3.87
CA GLY A 148 -8.16 -1.64 4.82
C GLY A 148 -9.29 -1.12 5.71
N LEU A 149 -9.11 0.06 6.29
CA LEU A 149 -10.14 0.71 7.11
C LEU A 149 -11.38 1.08 6.29
N LEU A 150 -11.21 1.65 5.11
CA LEU A 150 -12.30 2.03 4.22
C LEU A 150 -13.18 0.83 3.85
N VAL A 151 -12.55 -0.27 3.42
CA VAL A 151 -13.27 -1.46 2.96
C VAL A 151 -13.95 -2.18 4.12
N ALA A 152 -13.28 -2.31 5.27
CA ALA A 152 -13.87 -2.85 6.48
C ALA A 152 -15.04 -1.97 6.97
N GLY A 153 -14.86 -0.66 6.97
CA GLY A 153 -15.89 0.31 7.31
C GLY A 153 -17.11 0.22 6.37
N THR A 154 -16.86 0.13 5.07
CA THR A 154 -17.90 -0.05 4.05
C THR A 154 -18.72 -1.31 4.28
N ALA A 155 -18.06 -2.43 4.61
CA ALA A 155 -18.73 -3.68 4.92
C ALA A 155 -19.72 -3.50 6.07
N LEU A 156 -19.31 -2.85 7.16
CA LEU A 156 -20.15 -2.60 8.34
C LEU A 156 -21.29 -1.60 8.05
N VAL A 157 -21.03 -0.54 7.27
CA VAL A 157 -22.08 0.42 6.87
C VAL A 157 -23.18 -0.26 6.06
N LEU A 158 -22.81 -1.19 5.16
CA LEU A 158 -23.75 -1.85 4.24
C LEU A 158 -24.41 -3.12 4.82
N GLU A 159 -23.95 -3.64 5.96
CA GLU A 159 -24.43 -4.92 6.49
C GLU A 159 -25.74 -4.87 7.23
N GLY A 160 -26.33 -3.75 7.50
CA GLY A 160 -27.61 -3.88 8.09
C GLY A 160 -28.14 -2.74 8.96
N ASP A 161 -29.26 -3.06 9.61
CA ASP A 161 -30.07 -2.12 10.37
C ASP A 161 -29.51 -1.85 11.78
N ASP A 162 -28.44 -2.57 12.20
CA ASP A 162 -27.78 -2.34 13.48
C ASP A 162 -27.01 -1.01 13.46
N GLY A 163 -27.57 -0.03 14.14
CA GLY A 163 -26.98 1.30 14.23
C GLY A 163 -25.58 1.33 14.88
N ARG A 164 -25.20 0.33 15.72
CA ARG A 164 -23.86 0.23 16.30
C ARG A 164 -22.83 -0.14 15.24
N ARG A 165 -23.13 -1.13 14.40
CA ARG A 165 -22.25 -1.51 13.29
C ARG A 165 -22.08 -0.37 12.30
N ALA A 166 -23.17 0.32 11.97
CA ALA A 166 -23.12 1.49 11.09
C ALA A 166 -22.23 2.61 11.66
N SER A 167 -22.30 2.86 12.98
CA SER A 167 -21.44 3.84 13.66
C SER A 167 -19.97 3.45 13.59
N ILE A 168 -19.64 2.18 13.94
CA ILE A 168 -18.27 1.67 13.85
C ILE A 168 -17.77 1.76 12.39
N GLY A 169 -18.60 1.36 11.42
CA GLY A 169 -18.26 1.41 10.00
C GLY A 169 -17.96 2.83 9.52
N ALA A 170 -18.77 3.80 9.90
CA ALA A 170 -18.54 5.21 9.58
C ALA A 170 -17.27 5.75 10.27
N GLY A 171 -17.00 5.32 11.50
CA GLY A 171 -15.75 5.64 12.20
C GLY A 171 -14.51 5.12 11.48
N LEU A 172 -14.54 3.86 11.03
CA LEU A 172 -13.45 3.30 10.23
C LEU A 172 -13.26 4.05 8.90
N CYS A 173 -14.36 4.48 8.26
CA CYS A 173 -14.28 5.33 7.06
C CYS A 173 -13.64 6.69 7.37
N GLY A 174 -13.96 7.32 8.49
CA GLY A 174 -13.31 8.55 8.95
C GLY A 174 -11.81 8.36 9.23
N LEU A 175 -11.45 7.28 9.92
CA LEU A 175 -10.06 6.90 10.14
C LEU A 175 -9.31 6.62 8.82
N ALA A 176 -9.97 6.04 7.81
CA ALA A 176 -9.35 5.83 6.51
C ALA A 176 -8.88 7.16 5.88
N ALA A 177 -9.67 8.23 6.00
CA ALA A 177 -9.27 9.56 5.55
C ALA A 177 -8.07 10.11 6.35
N PHE A 178 -7.99 9.80 7.64
CA PHE A 178 -6.84 10.16 8.50
C PHE A 178 -5.56 9.41 8.12
N HIS A 179 -5.66 8.22 7.50
CA HIS A 179 -4.50 7.47 6.99
C HIS A 179 -4.10 7.94 5.58
N GLN A 180 -5.11 8.33 4.76
CA GLN A 180 -4.84 8.75 3.39
C GLN A 180 -5.96 9.68 2.88
N LEU A 181 -5.62 10.95 2.70
CA LEU A 181 -6.58 12.00 2.34
C LEU A 181 -7.27 11.76 0.98
N VAL A 182 -6.57 11.16 0.03
CA VAL A 182 -7.11 10.85 -1.30
C VAL A 182 -8.28 9.85 -1.25
N LEU A 183 -8.51 9.16 -0.13
CA LEU A 183 -9.65 8.26 0.07
C LEU A 183 -10.96 9.01 0.39
N VAL A 184 -10.92 10.31 0.67
CA VAL A 184 -12.11 11.11 1.01
C VAL A 184 -13.24 10.97 -0.02
N PRO A 185 -13.02 11.02 -1.34
CA PRO A 185 -14.09 10.77 -2.32
C PRO A 185 -14.75 9.41 -2.15
N ALA A 186 -13.98 8.36 -1.86
CA ALA A 186 -14.50 7.00 -1.65
C ALA A 186 -15.26 6.90 -0.32
N VAL A 187 -14.81 7.58 0.74
CA VAL A 187 -15.55 7.70 2.02
C VAL A 187 -16.91 8.37 1.78
N LEU A 188 -16.95 9.47 1.02
CA LEU A 188 -18.19 10.18 0.71
C LEU A 188 -19.17 9.32 -0.09
N VAL A 189 -18.67 8.57 -1.08
CA VAL A 189 -19.49 7.63 -1.89
C VAL A 189 -20.15 6.56 -1.03
N VAL A 190 -19.53 6.15 0.06
CA VAL A 190 -20.08 5.13 0.98
C VAL A 190 -20.99 5.76 2.02
N VAL A 191 -20.50 6.76 2.74
CA VAL A 191 -21.16 7.27 3.94
C VAL A 191 -22.34 8.21 3.59
N LEU A 192 -22.19 9.07 2.59
CA LEU A 192 -23.22 10.06 2.26
C LEU A 192 -24.56 9.43 1.81
N PRO A 193 -24.59 8.48 0.86
CA PRO A 193 -25.86 7.82 0.51
C PRO A 193 -26.47 7.05 1.68
N ALA A 194 -25.63 6.38 2.49
CA ALA A 194 -26.09 5.67 3.67
C ALA A 194 -26.69 6.64 4.71
N PHE A 195 -26.08 7.82 4.88
CA PHE A 195 -26.55 8.87 5.77
C PHE A 195 -27.87 9.47 5.29
N LEU A 196 -27.98 9.82 4.01
CA LEU A 196 -29.18 10.43 3.43
C LEU A 196 -30.40 9.49 3.46
N ALA A 197 -30.18 8.20 3.18
CA ALA A 197 -31.25 7.20 3.20
C ALA A 197 -31.64 6.71 4.60
N ALA A 198 -30.87 7.02 5.64
CA ALA A 198 -31.07 6.49 6.98
C ALA A 198 -32.20 7.21 7.74
N ALA A 199 -32.91 6.49 8.62
CA ALA A 199 -33.78 7.06 9.63
C ALA A 199 -32.97 7.94 10.62
N ARG A 200 -33.62 8.89 11.30
CA ARG A 200 -32.99 9.91 12.15
C ARG A 200 -31.99 9.31 13.17
N HIS A 201 -32.37 8.25 13.88
CA HIS A 201 -31.51 7.62 14.88
C HIS A 201 -30.26 6.95 14.28
N ARG A 202 -30.39 6.29 13.12
CA ARG A 202 -29.26 5.72 12.37
C ARG A 202 -28.37 6.81 11.76
N ARG A 203 -28.97 7.88 11.29
CA ARG A 203 -28.25 9.06 10.79
C ARG A 203 -27.37 9.69 11.87
N ALA A 204 -27.90 9.87 13.08
CA ALA A 204 -27.12 10.33 14.22
C ALA A 204 -25.92 9.41 14.52
N ARG A 205 -26.11 8.09 14.53
CA ARG A 205 -25.03 7.11 14.76
C ARG A 205 -23.97 7.09 13.66
N LEU A 206 -24.36 7.22 12.39
CA LEU A 206 -23.40 7.37 11.28
C LEU A 206 -22.59 8.65 11.44
N GLY A 207 -23.23 9.78 11.77
CA GLY A 207 -22.57 11.06 12.01
C GLY A 207 -21.60 11.00 13.18
N THR A 208 -22.04 10.49 14.34
CA THR A 208 -21.15 10.36 15.52
C THR A 208 -19.98 9.41 15.26
N GLY A 209 -20.21 8.30 14.56
CA GLY A 209 -19.14 7.39 14.17
C GLY A 209 -18.12 8.07 13.27
N LEU A 210 -18.58 8.74 12.22
CA LEU A 210 -17.70 9.46 11.29
C LEU A 210 -16.88 10.54 12.01
N MET A 211 -17.51 11.33 12.87
CA MET A 211 -16.83 12.38 13.66
C MET A 211 -15.81 11.77 14.62
N ALA A 212 -16.13 10.65 15.27
CA ALA A 212 -15.17 9.93 16.10
C ALA A 212 -13.97 9.42 15.27
N GLY A 213 -14.19 8.91 14.05
CA GLY A 213 -13.11 8.51 13.15
C GLY A 213 -12.27 9.66 12.61
N LEU A 214 -12.84 10.85 12.52
CA LEU A 214 -12.13 12.07 12.10
C LEU A 214 -11.46 12.82 13.28
N SER A 215 -11.79 12.49 14.54
CA SER A 215 -11.25 13.22 15.70
C SER A 215 -9.71 13.21 15.78
N PRO A 216 -8.97 12.16 15.36
CA PRO A 216 -7.51 12.21 15.32
C PRO A 216 -6.95 13.29 14.38
N PHE A 217 -7.69 13.66 13.33
CA PHE A 217 -7.34 14.80 12.49
C PHE A 217 -7.33 16.12 13.27
N LEU A 218 -8.34 16.33 14.11
CA LEU A 218 -8.43 17.52 14.94
C LEU A 218 -7.28 17.56 15.97
N LEU A 219 -6.96 16.42 16.56
CA LEU A 219 -5.82 16.31 17.46
C LEU A 219 -4.52 16.67 16.74
N HIS A 220 -4.28 16.07 15.57
CA HIS A 220 -3.08 16.36 14.78
C HIS A 220 -3.02 17.83 14.36
N LEU A 221 -4.15 18.41 13.94
CA LEU A 221 -4.26 19.83 13.60
C LEU A 221 -3.84 20.76 14.78
N VAL A 222 -4.28 20.40 15.99
CA VAL A 222 -3.91 21.18 17.20
C VAL A 222 -2.41 21.06 17.49
N LEU A 223 -1.82 19.87 17.30
CA LEU A 223 -0.41 19.60 17.59
C LEU A 223 0.53 20.31 16.59
N VAL A 224 0.24 20.27 15.30
CA VAL A 224 1.17 20.78 14.26
C VAL A 224 0.77 22.15 13.69
N GLY A 225 -0.43 22.60 13.97
CA GLY A 225 -1.00 23.84 13.44
C GLY A 225 -1.56 23.72 12.02
N PRO A 226 -2.51 24.61 11.66
CA PRO A 226 -3.23 24.52 10.39
C PRO A 226 -2.33 24.74 9.17
N ARG A 227 -1.33 25.61 9.28
CA ARG A 227 -0.41 25.93 8.17
C ARG A 227 0.42 24.70 7.80
N SER A 228 1.12 24.12 8.77
CA SER A 228 1.98 22.95 8.55
C SER A 228 1.19 21.75 8.03
N MET A 229 -0.02 21.55 8.56
CA MET A 229 -0.91 20.49 8.12
C MET A 229 -1.37 20.67 6.66
N VAL A 230 -1.77 21.88 6.26
CA VAL A 230 -2.18 22.17 4.88
C VAL A 230 -0.99 22.10 3.93
N GLU A 231 0.15 22.66 4.30
CA GLU A 231 1.37 22.58 3.50
C GLU A 231 1.78 21.12 3.28
N GLY A 232 1.97 20.32 4.34
CA GLY A 232 2.47 18.94 4.24
C GLY A 232 1.48 17.96 3.60
N MET A 233 0.18 18.10 3.85
CA MET A 233 -0.82 17.14 3.35
C MET A 233 -1.45 17.52 2.00
N VAL A 234 -1.42 18.78 1.61
CA VAL A 234 -2.10 19.26 0.41
C VAL A 234 -1.14 19.96 -0.54
N VAL A 235 -0.44 21.00 -0.08
CA VAL A 235 0.39 21.84 -0.97
C VAL A 235 1.59 21.06 -1.49
N ASP A 236 2.31 20.39 -0.60
CA ASP A 236 3.52 19.65 -0.96
C ASP A 236 3.21 18.46 -1.87
N PRO A 237 2.30 17.53 -1.55
CA PRO A 237 2.06 16.37 -2.41
C PRO A 237 1.29 16.69 -3.69
N MET A 238 0.38 17.68 -3.69
CA MET A 238 -0.47 17.94 -4.85
C MET A 238 0.13 18.95 -5.84
N PHE A 239 0.94 19.89 -5.36
CA PHE A 239 1.43 20.98 -6.19
C PHE A 239 2.96 20.95 -6.34
N ARG A 240 3.72 20.91 -5.25
CA ARG A 240 5.18 21.01 -5.29
C ARG A 240 5.81 19.70 -5.77
N LEU A 241 5.52 18.57 -5.10
CA LEU A 241 6.04 17.28 -5.51
C LEU A 241 5.63 16.92 -6.94
N ARG A 242 4.38 17.24 -7.32
CA ARG A 242 3.88 16.94 -8.65
C ARG A 242 4.63 17.72 -9.75
N ALA A 243 5.09 18.93 -9.49
CA ALA A 243 5.91 19.68 -10.41
C ALA A 243 7.26 19.01 -10.68
N GLY A 244 7.89 18.45 -9.62
CA GLY A 244 9.17 17.75 -9.70
C GLY A 244 9.10 16.27 -10.08
N ARG A 245 7.92 15.63 -9.93
CA ARG A 245 7.79 14.16 -10.04
C ARG A 245 6.52 13.73 -10.82
N ARG A 246 6.27 14.37 -11.92
CA ARG A 246 5.10 14.06 -12.77
C ARG A 246 5.44 12.97 -13.78
N LEU A 247 4.83 11.78 -13.60
CA LEU A 247 4.93 10.71 -14.60
C LEU A 247 4.05 11.01 -15.81
N PRO A 248 4.42 10.50 -17.01
CA PRO A 248 3.59 10.59 -18.21
C PRO A 248 2.17 10.06 -17.97
N LEU A 249 1.17 10.76 -18.52
CA LEU A 249 -0.22 10.37 -18.46
C LEU A 249 -0.89 10.62 -19.82
N PRO A 250 -1.33 9.59 -20.55
CA PRO A 250 -1.19 8.17 -20.22
C PRO A 250 0.28 7.71 -20.22
N PRO A 251 0.60 6.57 -19.53
CA PRO A 251 1.90 5.94 -19.67
C PRO A 251 2.18 5.57 -21.12
N ASP A 252 3.44 5.68 -21.52
CA ASP A 252 3.85 5.35 -22.89
C ASP A 252 3.67 3.85 -23.16
N PRO A 253 2.91 3.45 -24.20
CA PRO A 253 2.72 2.05 -24.57
C PRO A 253 3.77 1.54 -25.57
N SER A 254 4.95 2.15 -25.65
CA SER A 254 5.94 1.89 -26.73
C SER A 254 6.27 0.41 -26.93
N ASP A 255 6.10 -0.43 -25.88
CA ASP A 255 6.35 -1.88 -25.93
C ASP A 255 5.09 -2.74 -25.83
N SER A 256 3.91 -2.21 -26.17
CA SER A 256 2.66 -2.99 -26.15
C SER A 256 2.64 -4.20 -27.09
N GLY A 257 3.57 -4.28 -28.04
CA GLY A 257 3.77 -5.45 -28.90
C GLY A 257 4.07 -6.73 -28.13
N ASP A 258 4.78 -6.62 -27.02
CA ASP A 258 5.12 -7.74 -26.15
C ASP A 258 3.90 -8.39 -25.48
N PHE A 259 2.80 -7.66 -25.33
CA PHE A 259 1.58 -8.21 -24.75
C PHE A 259 1.00 -9.36 -25.59
N PHE A 260 0.94 -9.21 -26.90
CA PHE A 260 0.40 -10.25 -27.81
C PHE A 260 1.39 -11.39 -28.01
N ALA A 261 2.68 -11.11 -28.13
CA ALA A 261 3.73 -12.14 -28.14
C ALA A 261 3.66 -13.01 -26.89
N ARG A 262 3.45 -12.40 -25.76
CA ARG A 262 3.32 -13.07 -24.49
C ARG A 262 2.05 -13.90 -24.33
N LEU A 263 0.93 -13.47 -24.90
CA LEU A 263 -0.28 -14.29 -24.97
C LEU A 263 -0.03 -15.55 -25.81
N ASP A 264 0.71 -15.43 -26.90
CA ASP A 264 1.11 -16.54 -27.75
C ASP A 264 2.03 -17.53 -27.00
N ASP A 265 3.03 -17.03 -26.27
CA ASP A 265 3.93 -17.84 -25.43
C ASP A 265 3.17 -18.57 -24.31
N LEU A 266 2.21 -17.91 -23.68
CA LEU A 266 1.37 -18.50 -22.64
C LEU A 266 0.50 -19.65 -23.18
N LEU A 267 0.10 -19.57 -24.45
CA LEU A 267 -0.69 -20.59 -25.11
C LEU A 267 0.15 -21.75 -25.66
N ARG A 268 1.44 -21.52 -25.96
CA ARG A 268 2.34 -22.52 -26.58
C ARG A 268 3.13 -23.37 -25.60
N GLY A 269 3.28 -22.95 -24.31
CA GLY A 269 3.96 -23.79 -23.32
C GLY A 269 4.99 -23.08 -22.42
N PRO A 270 5.68 -23.80 -21.53
CA PRO A 270 6.19 -23.28 -20.28
C PRO A 270 7.65 -22.77 -20.26
N GLU A 271 8.27 -22.53 -21.39
CA GLU A 271 9.62 -21.98 -21.38
C GLU A 271 9.61 -20.49 -21.03
N GLY A 272 9.53 -20.21 -19.74
CA GLY A 272 9.79 -18.89 -19.13
C GLY A 272 8.98 -17.76 -19.74
N LEU A 273 7.85 -17.40 -19.14
CA LEU A 273 7.08 -16.21 -19.54
C LEU A 273 8.02 -14.99 -19.61
N PRO A 274 8.33 -14.44 -20.81
CA PRO A 274 9.10 -13.21 -20.90
C PRO A 274 8.36 -12.11 -20.16
N GLY A 275 9.04 -11.36 -19.30
CA GLY A 275 8.47 -10.23 -18.59
C GLY A 275 8.16 -9.11 -19.57
N LEU A 276 6.98 -8.49 -19.47
CA LEU A 276 6.85 -7.15 -20.01
C LEU A 276 7.92 -6.27 -19.36
N ASP A 277 8.56 -5.40 -20.10
CA ASP A 277 9.41 -4.40 -19.52
C ASP A 277 8.62 -3.45 -18.60
N ARG A 278 9.30 -2.67 -17.81
CA ARG A 278 8.63 -1.84 -16.80
C ARG A 278 7.68 -0.80 -17.41
N PRO A 279 8.00 -0.07 -18.48
CA PRO A 279 7.07 0.85 -19.15
C PRO A 279 5.82 0.15 -19.69
N ALA A 280 5.98 -0.93 -20.44
CA ALA A 280 4.86 -1.70 -21.01
C ALA A 280 3.97 -2.29 -19.90
N GLN A 281 4.56 -2.77 -18.80
CA GLN A 281 3.80 -3.24 -17.63
C GLN A 281 2.96 -2.12 -17.01
N ILE A 282 3.49 -0.92 -16.86
CA ILE A 282 2.77 0.23 -16.32
C ILE A 282 1.60 0.60 -17.25
N ALA A 283 1.86 0.70 -18.56
CA ALA A 283 0.85 1.01 -19.55
C ALA A 283 -0.28 -0.05 -19.56
N ALA A 284 0.06 -1.33 -19.59
CA ALA A 284 -0.91 -2.42 -19.57
C ALA A 284 -1.77 -2.42 -18.29
N LEU A 285 -1.16 -2.25 -17.11
CA LEU A 285 -1.88 -2.15 -15.84
C LEU A 285 -2.81 -0.92 -15.80
N PHE A 286 -2.33 0.22 -16.32
CA PHE A 286 -3.11 1.45 -16.39
C PHE A 286 -4.38 1.27 -17.23
N TRP A 287 -4.25 0.78 -18.45
CA TRP A 287 -5.39 0.57 -19.34
C TRP A 287 -6.32 -0.54 -18.86
N LEU A 288 -5.77 -1.63 -18.29
CA LEU A 288 -6.57 -2.68 -17.67
C LEU A 288 -7.41 -2.15 -16.51
N LEU A 289 -6.83 -1.28 -15.68
CA LEU A 289 -7.55 -0.66 -14.55
C LEU A 289 -8.66 0.26 -15.06
N LEU A 290 -8.38 1.15 -16.01
CA LEU A 290 -9.36 2.10 -16.53
C LEU A 290 -10.48 1.40 -17.31
N ALA A 291 -10.14 0.54 -18.27
CA ALA A 291 -11.11 -0.22 -19.06
C ALA A 291 -11.92 -1.16 -18.18
N GLY A 292 -11.28 -1.85 -17.24
CA GLY A 292 -11.94 -2.71 -16.27
C GLY A 292 -12.93 -1.94 -15.40
N THR A 293 -12.54 -0.78 -14.88
CA THR A 293 -13.42 0.07 -14.08
C THR A 293 -14.60 0.60 -14.92
N ALA A 294 -14.37 1.04 -16.15
CA ALA A 294 -15.44 1.47 -17.07
C ALA A 294 -16.41 0.34 -17.35
N LEU A 295 -15.91 -0.87 -17.61
CA LEU A 295 -16.73 -2.07 -17.80
C LEU A 295 -17.56 -2.39 -16.56
N LEU A 296 -16.99 -2.27 -15.36
CA LEU A 296 -17.72 -2.47 -14.10
C LEU A 296 -18.88 -1.46 -13.96
N VAL A 297 -18.69 -0.20 -14.35
CA VAL A 297 -19.76 0.81 -14.38
C VAL A 297 -20.88 0.40 -15.33
N LEU A 298 -20.55 -0.09 -16.55
CA LEU A 298 -21.54 -0.58 -17.49
C LEU A 298 -22.31 -1.80 -16.97
N VAL A 299 -21.61 -2.73 -16.32
CA VAL A 299 -22.22 -3.89 -15.65
C VAL A 299 -23.15 -3.43 -14.53
N ALA A 300 -22.72 -2.48 -13.68
CA ALA A 300 -23.53 -1.97 -12.57
C ALA A 300 -24.83 -1.29 -13.05
N ARG A 301 -24.77 -0.53 -14.14
CA ARG A 301 -25.95 0.11 -14.75
C ARG A 301 -26.98 -0.94 -15.20
N ARG A 302 -26.52 -2.08 -15.70
CA ARG A 302 -27.36 -3.19 -16.19
C ARG A 302 -27.71 -4.23 -15.11
N TRP A 303 -27.17 -4.07 -13.88
CA TRP A 303 -27.35 -5.04 -12.81
C TRP A 303 -28.80 -5.05 -12.31
N ARG A 304 -29.53 -6.14 -12.55
CA ARG A 304 -30.93 -6.35 -12.15
C ARG A 304 -31.07 -7.42 -11.04
N GLY A 305 -30.00 -7.77 -10.38
CA GLY A 305 -29.99 -8.87 -9.43
C GLY A 305 -29.99 -8.44 -7.96
N PRO A 306 -30.05 -9.41 -7.03
CA PRO A 306 -29.94 -9.16 -5.61
C PRO A 306 -28.63 -8.42 -5.31
N GLY A 307 -28.68 -7.54 -4.32
CA GLY A 307 -27.52 -6.72 -3.95
C GLY A 307 -27.17 -5.59 -4.93
N ARG A 308 -28.12 -5.15 -5.78
CA ARG A 308 -27.88 -4.05 -6.74
C ARG A 308 -27.27 -2.81 -6.08
N ALA A 309 -27.84 -2.35 -4.97
CA ALA A 309 -27.32 -1.18 -4.26
C ALA A 309 -25.90 -1.44 -3.73
N ARG A 310 -25.65 -2.60 -3.14
CA ARG A 310 -24.32 -3.00 -2.65
C ARG A 310 -23.29 -3.05 -3.77
N PHE A 311 -23.62 -3.70 -4.89
CA PHE A 311 -22.74 -3.76 -6.05
C PHE A 311 -22.47 -2.36 -6.64
N ALA A 312 -23.50 -1.54 -6.77
CA ALA A 312 -23.36 -0.16 -7.24
C ALA A 312 -22.45 0.68 -6.31
N THR A 313 -22.56 0.53 -4.99
CA THR A 313 -21.67 1.20 -4.03
C THR A 313 -20.23 0.70 -4.18
N MET A 314 -20.00 -0.60 -4.34
CA MET A 314 -18.66 -1.15 -4.56
C MET A 314 -18.05 -0.61 -5.87
N VAL A 315 -18.81 -0.56 -6.95
CA VAL A 315 -18.35 0.01 -8.22
C VAL A 315 -18.08 1.51 -8.09
N ALA A 316 -18.96 2.25 -7.44
CA ALA A 316 -18.77 3.69 -7.21
C ALA A 316 -17.52 3.97 -6.35
N MET A 317 -17.24 3.11 -5.36
CA MET A 317 -16.01 3.18 -4.56
C MET A 317 -14.78 2.86 -5.42
N ALA A 318 -14.82 1.84 -6.28
CA ALA A 318 -13.74 1.54 -7.22
C ALA A 318 -13.45 2.73 -8.16
N VAL A 319 -14.49 3.39 -8.67
CA VAL A 319 -14.36 4.63 -9.47
C VAL A 319 -13.74 5.76 -8.65
N ALA A 320 -14.17 5.95 -7.40
CA ALA A 320 -13.65 7.00 -6.52
C ALA A 320 -12.17 6.80 -6.12
N LEU A 321 -11.64 5.58 -6.27
CA LEU A 321 -10.22 5.28 -6.06
C LEU A 321 -9.36 5.57 -7.30
N VAL A 322 -9.93 5.66 -8.50
CA VAL A 322 -9.17 5.89 -9.76
C VAL A 322 -8.28 7.15 -9.71
N PRO A 323 -8.72 8.31 -9.16
CA PRO A 323 -7.87 9.50 -9.08
C PRO A 323 -6.51 9.25 -8.43
N MET A 324 -6.42 8.31 -7.50
CA MET A 324 -5.18 7.90 -6.86
C MET A 324 -4.19 7.27 -7.86
N ALA A 325 -4.68 6.44 -8.78
CA ALA A 325 -3.85 5.87 -9.85
C ALA A 325 -3.46 6.91 -10.91
N LEU A 326 -4.35 7.89 -11.16
CA LEU A 326 -4.09 8.97 -12.12
C LEU A 326 -3.12 10.01 -11.60
N GLN A 327 -3.05 10.20 -10.28
CA GLN A 327 -2.11 11.12 -9.66
C GLN A 327 -0.65 10.75 -9.98
N ARG A 328 -0.35 9.45 -9.95
CA ARG A 328 0.95 8.89 -10.32
C ARG A 328 0.76 7.47 -10.86
N PRO A 329 0.79 7.26 -12.18
CA PRO A 329 0.57 5.93 -12.77
C PRO A 329 1.83 5.04 -12.63
N SER A 330 2.27 4.82 -11.40
CA SER A 330 3.32 3.85 -11.07
C SER A 330 2.73 2.47 -10.81
N PRO A 331 3.51 1.38 -10.92
CA PRO A 331 3.03 0.02 -10.64
C PRO A 331 2.37 -0.10 -9.28
N ASN A 332 2.91 0.58 -8.27
CA ASN A 332 2.40 0.53 -6.90
C ASN A 332 1.00 1.18 -6.80
N HIS A 333 0.84 2.40 -7.31
CA HIS A 333 -0.45 3.11 -7.25
C HIS A 333 -1.53 2.38 -8.05
N LEU A 334 -1.19 1.83 -9.21
CA LEU A 334 -2.12 1.05 -10.03
C LEU A 334 -2.58 -0.23 -9.31
N LYS A 335 -1.67 -0.94 -8.64
CA LYS A 335 -2.00 -2.16 -7.87
C LYS A 335 -2.81 -1.85 -6.62
N PHE A 336 -2.53 -0.76 -5.90
CA PHE A 336 -3.33 -0.37 -4.73
C PHE A 336 -4.80 -0.16 -5.10
N VAL A 337 -5.06 0.61 -6.17
CA VAL A 337 -6.42 0.79 -6.70
C VAL A 337 -6.98 -0.54 -7.23
N GLY A 338 -6.16 -1.31 -7.94
CA GLY A 338 -6.49 -2.62 -8.48
C GLY A 338 -6.92 -3.63 -7.42
N THR A 339 -6.36 -3.55 -6.20
CA THR A 339 -6.64 -4.49 -5.11
C THR A 339 -8.13 -4.60 -4.77
N PHE A 340 -8.85 -3.49 -4.75
CA PHE A 340 -10.30 -3.52 -4.52
C PHE A 340 -11.07 -3.78 -5.83
N THR A 341 -10.61 -3.22 -6.93
CA THR A 341 -11.26 -3.34 -8.25
C THR A 341 -11.34 -4.81 -8.71
N VAL A 342 -10.31 -5.62 -8.45
CA VAL A 342 -10.31 -7.07 -8.79
C VAL A 342 -11.36 -7.85 -7.99
N ALA A 343 -11.61 -7.49 -6.73
CA ALA A 343 -12.68 -8.10 -5.95
C ALA A 343 -14.06 -7.82 -6.56
N VAL A 344 -14.28 -6.59 -7.02
CA VAL A 344 -15.52 -6.20 -7.73
C VAL A 344 -15.64 -6.94 -9.06
N ALA A 345 -14.53 -7.14 -9.77
CA ALA A 345 -14.50 -7.91 -11.03
C ALA A 345 -14.87 -9.39 -10.81
N VAL A 346 -14.38 -10.02 -9.75
CA VAL A 346 -14.79 -11.40 -9.39
C VAL A 346 -16.30 -11.48 -9.19
N VAL A 347 -16.92 -10.53 -8.49
CA VAL A 347 -18.38 -10.48 -8.31
C VAL A 347 -19.09 -10.28 -9.65
N ALA A 348 -18.60 -9.36 -10.48
CA ALA A 348 -19.19 -9.03 -11.78
C ALA A 348 -19.23 -10.23 -12.73
N ILE A 349 -18.23 -11.10 -12.66
CA ILE A 349 -18.12 -12.32 -13.50
C ILE A 349 -18.88 -13.48 -12.86
N ALA A 350 -18.67 -13.75 -11.57
CA ALA A 350 -19.22 -14.93 -10.89
C ALA A 350 -20.76 -14.93 -10.84
N VAL A 351 -21.38 -13.79 -10.55
CA VAL A 351 -22.83 -13.74 -10.33
C VAL A 351 -23.67 -13.97 -11.59
N PRO A 352 -23.40 -13.34 -12.75
CA PRO A 352 -24.12 -13.66 -13.97
C PRO A 352 -23.93 -15.11 -14.43
N LEU A 353 -22.71 -15.63 -14.33
CA LEU A 353 -22.40 -17.01 -14.72
C LEU A 353 -23.13 -18.04 -13.83
N SER A 354 -23.15 -17.80 -12.49
CA SER A 354 -23.87 -18.69 -11.58
C SER A 354 -25.37 -18.75 -11.87
N ARG A 355 -25.98 -17.63 -12.26
CA ARG A 355 -27.39 -17.59 -12.65
C ARG A 355 -27.66 -18.40 -13.91
N ARG A 356 -26.80 -18.28 -14.93
CA ARG A 356 -26.91 -19.09 -16.15
C ARG A 356 -26.76 -20.57 -15.84
N ALA A 357 -25.78 -20.95 -15.01
CA ALA A 357 -25.57 -22.34 -14.61
C ALA A 357 -26.76 -22.93 -13.83
N HIS A 358 -27.47 -22.11 -13.03
CA HIS A 358 -28.67 -22.58 -12.30
C HIS A 358 -29.94 -22.61 -13.18
N ALA A 359 -29.98 -21.87 -14.26
CA ALA A 359 -31.11 -21.88 -15.21
C ALA A 359 -31.13 -23.17 -16.06
N THR A 360 -30.01 -23.85 -16.22
CA THR A 360 -29.93 -25.17 -16.81
C THR A 360 -30.41 -26.20 -15.78
N THR A 361 -31.58 -26.80 -16.01
CA THR A 361 -32.32 -27.67 -15.07
C THR A 361 -31.69 -29.05 -14.80
N ALA A 362 -30.51 -29.35 -15.31
CA ALA A 362 -29.81 -30.60 -15.14
C ALA A 362 -29.01 -30.71 -13.85
N PRO A 363 -28.81 -31.90 -13.26
CA PRO A 363 -27.95 -32.12 -12.07
C PRO A 363 -26.50 -31.65 -12.30
N LEU A 364 -26.03 -31.57 -13.54
CA LEU A 364 -24.78 -30.91 -13.94
C LEU A 364 -24.75 -29.43 -13.57
N GLY A 365 -25.88 -28.71 -13.60
CA GLY A 365 -25.93 -27.27 -13.28
C GLY A 365 -25.52 -26.92 -11.87
N ARG A 366 -25.72 -27.81 -10.88
CA ARG A 366 -25.26 -27.61 -9.49
C ARG A 366 -23.73 -27.74 -9.36
N ARG A 367 -23.12 -28.70 -10.08
CA ARG A 367 -21.66 -28.86 -10.10
C ARG A 367 -21.00 -27.72 -10.89
N ALA A 368 -21.59 -27.31 -12.01
CA ALA A 368 -21.14 -26.14 -12.77
C ALA A 368 -21.20 -24.84 -11.94
N GLY A 369 -22.26 -24.65 -11.14
CA GLY A 369 -22.38 -23.49 -10.24
C GLY A 369 -21.28 -23.39 -9.20
N ALA A 370 -20.76 -24.51 -8.71
CA ALA A 370 -19.64 -24.53 -7.75
C ALA A 370 -18.30 -24.08 -8.38
N LEU A 371 -18.14 -24.22 -9.68
CA LEU A 371 -16.91 -23.86 -10.40
C LEU A 371 -16.89 -22.40 -10.87
N VAL A 372 -18.00 -21.69 -10.78
CA VAL A 372 -18.12 -20.32 -11.32
C VAL A 372 -17.21 -19.32 -10.60
N ALA A 373 -17.13 -19.38 -9.27
CA ALA A 373 -16.26 -18.48 -8.52
C ALA A 373 -14.77 -18.78 -8.76
N PRO A 374 -14.29 -20.04 -8.74
CA PRO A 374 -12.93 -20.37 -9.17
C PRO A 374 -12.62 -19.96 -10.60
N MET A 375 -13.55 -20.11 -11.55
CA MET A 375 -13.37 -19.64 -12.93
C MET A 375 -13.22 -18.11 -12.99
N ALA A 376 -14.06 -17.36 -12.26
CA ALA A 376 -13.93 -15.93 -12.17
C ALA A 376 -12.57 -15.52 -11.59
N LEU A 377 -12.11 -16.22 -10.55
CA LEU A 377 -10.78 -16.04 -9.98
C LEU A 377 -9.68 -16.32 -11.01
N ALA A 378 -9.76 -17.44 -11.72
CA ALA A 378 -8.77 -17.81 -12.73
C ALA A 378 -8.70 -16.79 -13.88
N LEU A 379 -9.84 -16.26 -14.33
CA LEU A 379 -9.88 -15.22 -15.37
C LEU A 379 -9.25 -13.91 -14.90
N VAL A 380 -9.56 -13.49 -13.67
CA VAL A 380 -9.00 -12.26 -13.10
C VAL A 380 -7.49 -12.41 -12.87
N LEU A 381 -7.06 -13.50 -12.25
CA LEU A 381 -5.64 -13.76 -12.01
C LEU A 381 -4.87 -13.97 -13.32
N GLY A 382 -5.45 -14.67 -14.30
CA GLY A 382 -4.87 -14.83 -15.63
C GLY A 382 -4.61 -13.48 -16.31
N GLY A 383 -5.58 -12.57 -16.29
CA GLY A 383 -5.41 -11.20 -16.79
C GLY A 383 -4.34 -10.42 -16.05
N LEU A 384 -4.24 -10.57 -14.72
CA LEU A 384 -3.21 -9.92 -13.92
C LEU A 384 -1.81 -10.51 -14.17
N VAL A 385 -1.69 -11.84 -14.33
CA VAL A 385 -0.42 -12.50 -14.65
C VAL A 385 0.09 -12.09 -16.01
N MET A 386 -0.79 -11.88 -17.00
CA MET A 386 -0.44 -11.39 -18.34
C MET A 386 0.29 -10.04 -18.30
N VAL A 387 -0.08 -9.14 -17.37
CA VAL A 387 0.47 -7.77 -17.30
C VAL A 387 1.48 -7.57 -16.16
N ALA A 388 1.53 -8.45 -15.18
CA ALA A 388 2.40 -8.31 -14.00
C ALA A 388 2.95 -9.64 -13.45
N PRO A 389 3.58 -10.50 -14.28
CA PRO A 389 3.95 -11.86 -13.86
C PRO A 389 4.99 -11.89 -12.75
N HIS A 390 5.98 -10.97 -12.79
CA HIS A 390 7.02 -10.93 -11.76
C HIS A 390 6.47 -10.67 -10.36
N HIS A 391 5.34 -9.97 -10.26
CA HIS A 391 4.78 -9.62 -8.96
C HIS A 391 3.80 -10.65 -8.41
N ILE A 392 2.99 -11.28 -9.27
CA ILE A 392 1.94 -12.20 -8.83
C ILE A 392 2.37 -13.66 -9.03
N GLY A 393 2.82 -13.97 -10.23
CA GLY A 393 3.25 -15.33 -10.56
C GLY A 393 4.50 -15.73 -9.77
N ARG A 394 5.53 -14.89 -9.77
CA ARG A 394 6.76 -15.13 -9.05
C ARG A 394 6.54 -15.20 -7.53
N PHE A 395 5.79 -14.26 -6.95
CA PHE A 395 5.47 -14.30 -5.53
C PHE A 395 4.73 -15.58 -5.16
N THR A 396 3.70 -15.96 -5.96
CA THR A 396 2.92 -17.18 -5.72
C THR A 396 3.80 -18.42 -5.86
N PHE A 397 4.57 -18.51 -6.94
CA PHE A 397 5.47 -19.63 -7.18
C PHE A 397 6.52 -19.77 -6.06
N GLU A 398 7.26 -18.71 -5.76
CA GLU A 398 8.25 -18.71 -4.70
C GLU A 398 7.66 -19.00 -3.32
N THR A 399 6.41 -18.57 -3.05
CA THR A 399 5.73 -18.87 -1.80
C THR A 399 5.48 -20.36 -1.59
N PHE A 400 5.14 -21.09 -2.66
CA PHE A 400 4.76 -22.50 -2.55
C PHE A 400 5.88 -23.47 -2.90
N THR A 401 6.91 -23.04 -3.63
CA THR A 401 7.98 -23.91 -4.12
C THR A 401 9.32 -23.67 -3.44
N ASP A 402 9.58 -22.43 -2.99
CA ASP A 402 10.89 -22.00 -2.51
C ASP A 402 10.90 -21.78 -0.99
N ARG A 403 10.77 -22.88 -0.23
CA ARG A 403 10.86 -22.92 1.23
C ARG A 403 10.08 -21.80 1.92
N PRO A 404 8.75 -21.81 1.90
CA PRO A 404 7.90 -20.72 2.39
C PRO A 404 8.11 -20.38 3.88
N PHE A 405 8.65 -21.32 4.66
CA PHE A 405 8.91 -21.19 6.09
C PHE A 405 10.36 -20.79 6.43
N ASP A 406 11.24 -20.69 5.42
CA ASP A 406 12.60 -20.23 5.65
C ASP A 406 12.60 -18.73 5.95
N SER A 407 12.85 -18.39 7.22
CA SER A 407 12.97 -17.02 7.72
C SER A 407 14.41 -16.52 7.77
N SER A 408 15.40 -17.34 7.36
CA SER A 408 16.81 -16.94 7.36
C SER A 408 17.01 -15.72 6.46
N THR A 409 17.53 -14.66 7.04
CA THR A 409 17.78 -13.40 6.34
C THR A 409 19.04 -12.76 6.92
N ALA A 410 19.84 -12.13 6.10
CA ALA A 410 20.92 -11.29 6.58
C ALA A 410 20.31 -10.09 7.30
N THR A 411 20.83 -9.76 8.47
CA THR A 411 20.34 -8.68 9.32
C THR A 411 21.50 -7.85 9.82
N VAL A 412 21.26 -6.55 9.96
CA VAL A 412 22.13 -5.66 10.74
C VAL A 412 21.49 -5.46 12.09
N VAL A 413 22.30 -5.53 13.14
CA VAL A 413 21.88 -5.30 14.53
C VAL A 413 22.74 -4.19 15.10
N HIS A 414 22.13 -3.06 15.43
CA HIS A 414 22.83 -1.93 16.01
C HIS A 414 21.91 -1.24 17.04
N ASP A 415 22.44 -0.88 18.20
CA ASP A 415 21.71 -0.23 19.31
C ASP A 415 20.34 -0.85 19.63
N GLY A 416 20.31 -2.18 19.70
CA GLY A 416 19.09 -2.93 19.98
C GLY A 416 18.06 -2.93 18.85
N ARG A 417 18.35 -2.31 17.72
CA ARG A 417 17.52 -2.31 16.51
C ARG A 417 18.01 -3.34 15.51
N THR A 418 17.07 -4.04 14.88
CA THR A 418 17.35 -5.08 13.89
C THR A 418 16.73 -4.68 12.56
N LEU A 419 17.56 -4.59 11.52
CA LEU A 419 17.15 -4.34 10.14
C LEU A 419 17.37 -5.60 9.30
N PRO A 420 16.32 -6.24 8.76
CA PRO A 420 16.48 -7.30 7.77
C PRO A 420 16.93 -6.71 6.43
N VAL A 421 18.02 -7.22 5.87
CA VAL A 421 18.59 -6.73 4.60
C VAL A 421 18.13 -7.58 3.42
N GLY A 422 17.95 -8.89 3.62
CA GLY A 422 17.55 -9.79 2.56
C GLY A 422 18.17 -11.17 2.68
N ARG A 423 18.13 -11.95 1.60
CA ARG A 423 18.61 -13.33 1.57
C ARG A 423 19.72 -13.53 0.56
N GLY A 424 20.56 -14.54 0.83
CA GLY A 424 21.66 -14.93 -0.04
C GLY A 424 22.96 -14.16 0.23
N THR A 425 24.00 -14.53 -0.48
CA THR A 425 25.37 -14.02 -0.28
C THR A 425 25.48 -12.52 -0.58
N SER A 426 24.78 -12.02 -1.58
CA SER A 426 24.73 -10.58 -1.88
C SER A 426 24.10 -9.77 -0.76
N ALA A 427 23.06 -10.30 -0.11
CA ALA A 427 22.42 -9.62 1.02
C ALA A 427 23.33 -9.62 2.26
N ALA A 428 24.10 -10.68 2.48
CA ALA A 428 25.09 -10.72 3.55
C ALA A 428 26.19 -9.64 3.34
N ALA A 429 26.72 -9.53 2.13
CA ALA A 429 27.72 -8.51 1.83
C ALA A 429 27.18 -7.06 2.02
N VAL A 430 25.92 -6.83 1.64
CA VAL A 430 25.27 -5.54 1.90
C VAL A 430 25.04 -5.31 3.40
N ALA A 431 24.69 -6.35 4.15
CA ALA A 431 24.54 -6.24 5.61
C ALA A 431 25.86 -5.89 6.30
N ASP A 432 26.97 -6.54 5.90
CA ASP A 432 28.32 -6.25 6.42
C ASP A 432 28.75 -4.80 6.11
N GLU A 433 28.40 -4.30 4.92
CA GLU A 433 28.70 -2.93 4.53
C GLU A 433 27.85 -1.91 5.29
N ILE A 434 26.55 -2.19 5.52
CA ILE A 434 25.67 -1.36 6.37
C ILE A 434 26.21 -1.33 7.80
N ASP A 435 26.58 -2.47 8.36
CA ASP A 435 27.13 -2.55 9.73
C ASP A 435 28.40 -1.71 9.85
N THR A 436 29.26 -1.77 8.82
CA THR A 436 30.48 -0.95 8.75
C THR A 436 30.17 0.55 8.74
N VAL A 437 29.27 1.01 7.87
CA VAL A 437 28.95 2.46 7.78
C VAL A 437 28.24 2.97 9.03
N VAL A 438 27.36 2.16 9.62
CA VAL A 438 26.69 2.50 10.87
C VAL A 438 27.69 2.60 12.03
N SER A 439 28.63 1.64 12.16
CA SER A 439 29.70 1.66 13.15
C SER A 439 30.62 2.89 12.98
N MET A 440 30.98 3.25 11.75
CA MET A 440 31.76 4.47 11.47
C MET A 440 30.98 5.73 11.88
N ALA A 441 29.70 5.81 11.54
CA ALA A 441 28.86 6.95 11.89
C ALA A 441 28.74 7.11 13.40
N ASP A 442 28.53 6.01 14.13
CA ASP A 442 28.44 6.00 15.59
C ASP A 442 29.74 6.49 16.26
N HIS A 443 30.91 6.10 15.72
CA HIS A 443 32.19 6.59 16.20
C HIS A 443 32.42 8.09 15.95
N LEU A 444 31.79 8.66 14.93
CA LEU A 444 31.93 10.05 14.51
C LEU A 444 30.88 10.97 15.13
N THR A 445 29.85 10.41 15.78
CA THR A 445 28.73 11.17 16.36
C THR A 445 28.60 10.95 17.86
N ARG A 446 27.87 11.86 18.49
CA ARG A 446 27.43 11.79 19.88
C ARG A 446 25.90 11.80 19.93
N PRO A 447 25.29 11.29 21.00
CA PRO A 447 23.86 11.44 21.20
C PRO A 447 23.40 12.90 21.04
N GLY A 448 22.41 13.11 20.14
CA GLY A 448 21.88 14.43 19.82
C GLY A 448 22.53 15.14 18.62
N ASP A 449 23.63 14.60 18.06
CA ASP A 449 24.25 15.17 16.87
C ASP A 449 23.32 15.11 15.67
N ARG A 450 23.44 16.10 14.81
CA ARG A 450 22.62 16.26 13.60
C ARG A 450 23.26 15.54 12.43
N VAL A 451 22.65 14.45 12.00
CA VAL A 451 23.13 13.64 10.89
C VAL A 451 22.25 13.86 9.66
N PHE A 452 22.86 14.02 8.50
CA PHE A 452 22.18 14.00 7.21
C PHE A 452 22.51 12.72 6.44
N VAL A 453 21.47 12.03 5.97
CA VAL A 453 21.60 10.87 5.08
C VAL A 453 20.96 11.23 3.75
N GLY A 454 21.71 11.09 2.65
CA GLY A 454 21.19 11.46 1.34
C GLY A 454 22.06 11.01 0.16
N PRO A 455 21.70 11.44 -1.07
CA PRO A 455 22.51 11.18 -2.27
C PRO A 455 23.74 12.08 -2.31
N VAL A 456 24.79 11.63 -3.02
CA VAL A 456 25.98 12.47 -3.32
C VAL A 456 25.58 13.64 -4.20
N ASP A 457 24.76 13.42 -5.23
CA ASP A 457 24.22 14.48 -6.08
C ASP A 457 22.93 15.08 -5.50
N LEU A 458 23.06 16.11 -4.70
CA LEU A 458 21.95 16.83 -4.09
C LEU A 458 21.14 17.69 -5.07
N THR A 459 21.63 17.90 -6.29
CA THR A 459 20.91 18.64 -7.33
C THR A 459 19.84 17.78 -7.99
N ARG A 460 20.04 16.48 -7.98
CA ARG A 460 19.06 15.45 -8.38
C ARG A 460 18.73 14.65 -7.14
N THR A 461 17.70 15.08 -6.45
CA THR A 461 17.28 14.36 -5.26
C THR A 461 16.66 13.03 -5.69
N ASN A 462 17.44 12.00 -5.52
CA ASN A 462 17.03 10.62 -5.68
C ASN A 462 16.57 10.07 -4.34
N TYR A 463 16.28 8.78 -4.29
CA TYR A 463 16.04 8.07 -3.05
C TYR A 463 17.30 8.08 -2.17
N GLY A 464 17.11 8.00 -0.86
CA GLY A 464 18.18 7.91 0.12
C GLY A 464 18.04 6.67 0.99
N ASP A 465 19.07 6.38 1.76
CA ASP A 465 19.12 5.26 2.70
C ASP A 465 18.53 5.64 4.06
N THR A 466 17.28 6.08 4.07
CA THR A 466 16.55 6.55 5.26
C THR A 466 16.61 5.55 6.43
N PHE A 467 16.81 4.24 6.16
CA PHE A 467 16.95 3.22 7.19
C PHE A 467 18.18 3.45 8.11
N LEU A 468 19.20 4.20 7.69
CA LEU A 468 20.34 4.54 8.54
C LEU A 468 19.90 5.33 9.79
N TYR A 469 18.92 6.21 9.65
CA TYR A 469 18.33 6.88 10.83
C TYR A 469 17.62 5.91 11.78
N PHE A 470 17.11 4.80 11.27
CA PHE A 470 16.52 3.78 12.13
C PHE A 470 17.59 3.01 12.92
N LEU A 471 18.76 2.78 12.33
CA LEU A 471 19.88 2.10 12.98
C LEU A 471 20.68 3.02 13.90
N LEU A 472 20.60 4.32 13.73
CA LEU A 472 21.27 5.35 14.55
C LEU A 472 20.22 6.10 15.41
N PRO A 473 19.66 5.48 16.47
CA PRO A 473 18.54 6.04 17.21
C PRO A 473 18.87 7.32 17.97
N ASP A 474 20.12 7.49 18.34
CA ASP A 474 20.58 8.60 19.21
C ASP A 474 20.88 9.87 18.42
N VAL A 475 20.88 9.82 17.08
CA VAL A 475 21.11 11.02 16.25
C VAL A 475 19.80 11.70 15.86
N VAL A 476 19.89 12.99 15.54
CA VAL A 476 18.77 13.78 15.05
C VAL A 476 18.93 14.00 13.55
N PRO A 477 17.93 13.74 12.69
CA PRO A 477 18.01 14.12 11.29
C PRO A 477 18.32 15.61 11.13
N ALA A 478 19.37 15.93 10.40
CA ALA A 478 19.77 17.32 10.14
C ALA A 478 18.80 18.04 9.22
N SER A 479 18.09 17.29 8.37
CA SER A 479 17.08 17.80 7.47
C SER A 479 15.70 17.23 7.79
N ARG A 480 14.66 18.05 7.57
CA ARG A 480 13.28 17.59 7.60
C ARG A 480 12.94 16.63 6.43
N HIS A 481 13.76 16.63 5.38
CA HIS A 481 13.58 15.84 4.17
C HIS A 481 14.22 14.45 4.33
N LEU A 482 13.51 13.51 4.96
CA LEU A 482 13.98 12.13 5.10
C LEU A 482 13.93 11.38 3.78
N GLU A 483 12.91 11.66 2.97
CA GLU A 483 12.82 11.24 1.58
C GLU A 483 13.26 12.42 0.72
N MET A 484 14.35 12.29 0.00
CA MET A 484 14.86 13.36 -0.84
C MET A 484 13.99 13.57 -2.10
N ASN A 485 12.72 13.96 -1.87
CA ASN A 485 11.71 14.09 -2.92
C ASN A 485 12.02 15.24 -3.88
N PRO A 486 12.12 14.97 -5.20
CA PRO A 486 12.36 16.00 -6.21
C PRO A 486 11.28 17.08 -6.22
N GLY A 487 11.69 18.34 -6.34
CA GLY A 487 10.80 19.49 -6.29
C GLY A 487 10.38 19.92 -4.88
N LEU A 488 10.80 19.19 -3.86
CA LEU A 488 10.66 19.56 -2.45
C LEU A 488 12.03 19.80 -1.82
N ALA A 489 12.86 18.77 -1.70
CA ALA A 489 14.16 18.85 -1.07
C ALA A 489 15.13 19.73 -1.88
N ASN A 490 15.20 19.58 -3.20
CA ASN A 490 16.12 20.32 -4.08
C ASN A 490 15.51 21.60 -4.68
N ARG A 491 14.43 22.12 -4.13
CA ARG A 491 13.76 23.32 -4.65
C ARG A 491 14.65 24.55 -4.53
N GLN A 492 14.71 25.39 -5.56
CA GLN A 492 15.38 26.69 -5.50
C GLN A 492 14.85 27.54 -4.35
N GLY A 493 15.77 28.12 -3.56
CA GLY A 493 15.44 28.86 -2.35
C GLY A 493 14.80 28.00 -1.24
N GLY A 494 14.97 26.68 -1.31
CA GLY A 494 14.61 25.75 -0.22
C GLY A 494 15.56 25.82 0.96
N ASN A 495 15.22 25.13 2.04
CA ASN A 495 15.99 25.17 3.29
C ASN A 495 17.11 24.13 3.36
N LEU A 496 17.25 23.23 2.38
CA LEU A 496 18.18 22.09 2.46
C LEU A 496 19.63 22.55 2.71
N ALA A 497 20.09 23.59 2.02
CA ALA A 497 21.43 24.14 2.23
C ALA A 497 21.64 24.68 3.67
N VAL A 498 20.62 25.34 4.24
CA VAL A 498 20.66 25.85 5.62
C VAL A 498 20.65 24.70 6.62
N GLU A 499 19.83 23.69 6.38
CA GLU A 499 19.72 22.49 7.20
C GLU A 499 21.04 21.71 7.20
N LEU A 500 21.64 21.46 6.03
CA LEU A 500 22.94 20.82 5.87
C LEU A 500 24.07 21.60 6.57
N ALA A 501 24.03 22.92 6.50
CA ALA A 501 25.04 23.74 7.16
C ALA A 501 25.09 23.57 8.70
N THR A 502 24.08 22.95 9.28
CA THR A 502 24.00 22.66 10.72
C THR A 502 24.25 21.18 11.05
N ALA A 503 24.61 20.36 10.07
CA ALA A 503 24.90 18.95 10.29
C ALA A 503 26.28 18.74 10.91
N ASP A 504 26.37 17.77 11.81
CA ASP A 504 27.62 17.31 12.41
C ASP A 504 28.25 16.17 11.60
N LEU A 505 27.42 15.39 10.91
CA LEU A 505 27.84 14.31 10.03
C LEU A 505 26.94 14.25 8.79
N LEU A 506 27.53 14.02 7.61
CA LEU A 506 26.82 13.65 6.40
C LEU A 506 27.18 12.22 6.03
N VAL A 507 26.17 11.40 5.72
CA VAL A 507 26.32 10.05 5.15
C VAL A 507 25.71 10.08 3.76
N LEU A 508 26.56 10.06 2.74
CA LEU A 508 26.15 10.24 1.35
C LEU A 508 26.40 8.97 0.53
N THR A 509 25.50 8.68 -0.42
CA THR A 509 25.58 7.51 -1.29
C THR A 509 25.34 7.88 -2.75
N ASP A 510 26.01 7.19 -3.67
CA ASP A 510 25.81 7.27 -5.13
C ASP A 510 25.00 6.08 -5.68
N ARG A 511 24.64 5.10 -4.84
CA ARG A 511 23.98 3.86 -5.27
C ARG A 511 22.66 4.06 -6.02
N PHE A 512 22.05 5.24 -5.91
CA PHE A 512 20.82 5.59 -6.61
C PHE A 512 21.01 6.50 -7.82
N ASP A 513 22.25 6.87 -8.16
CA ASP A 513 22.54 7.84 -9.24
C ASP A 513 22.07 7.36 -10.63
N GLY A 514 22.12 6.06 -10.88
CA GLY A 514 21.60 5.45 -12.11
C GLY A 514 20.08 5.30 -12.15
N TRP A 515 19.39 5.61 -11.03
CA TRP A 515 17.95 5.48 -10.96
C TRP A 515 17.28 6.75 -11.49
N SER A 516 16.45 6.64 -12.51
CA SER A 516 15.72 7.75 -13.08
C SER A 516 14.23 7.42 -13.26
N GLU A 517 13.38 8.40 -13.01
CA GLU A 517 11.98 8.37 -13.44
C GLU A 517 11.81 9.26 -14.68
N PRO A 518 10.91 8.94 -15.61
CA PRO A 518 10.62 9.78 -16.77
C PRO A 518 9.77 11.00 -16.36
N ASN A 519 10.34 11.88 -15.55
CA ASN A 519 9.70 13.07 -14.98
C ASN A 519 10.71 14.19 -14.74
N ALA A 520 10.28 15.30 -14.15
CA ALA A 520 11.12 16.46 -13.88
C ALA A 520 12.22 16.21 -12.83
N SER A 521 12.27 15.05 -12.17
CA SER A 521 13.33 14.71 -11.21
C SER A 521 14.71 14.58 -11.86
N VAL A 522 14.76 14.39 -13.18
CA VAL A 522 16.03 14.40 -13.95
C VAL A 522 16.56 15.81 -14.17
N LEU A 523 15.74 16.84 -13.95
CA LEU A 523 16.17 18.24 -14.06
C LEU A 523 17.01 18.62 -12.84
N GLN A 524 18.03 19.39 -13.08
CA GLN A 524 18.92 19.89 -12.05
C GLN A 524 18.18 20.87 -11.13
N GLY A 525 18.29 20.64 -9.81
CA GLY A 525 17.73 21.50 -8.77
C GLY A 525 18.69 22.59 -8.30
N ASP A 526 18.49 23.06 -7.04
CA ASP A 526 19.35 24.08 -6.43
C ASP A 526 20.75 23.52 -6.11
N MET A 527 21.78 24.26 -6.51
CA MET A 527 23.19 23.93 -6.25
C MET A 527 23.66 24.33 -4.84
N ALA A 528 22.86 25.10 -4.11
CA ALA A 528 23.26 25.66 -2.83
C ALA A 528 23.64 24.57 -1.80
N ALA A 529 22.89 23.48 -1.74
CA ALA A 529 23.16 22.34 -0.86
C ALA A 529 24.51 21.68 -1.20
N THR A 530 24.79 21.43 -2.48
CA THR A 530 26.07 20.89 -2.96
C THR A 530 27.24 21.83 -2.65
N ALA A 531 27.03 23.15 -2.79
CA ALA A 531 28.04 24.15 -2.46
C ALA A 531 28.37 24.15 -0.95
N VAL A 532 27.37 23.95 -0.08
CA VAL A 532 27.58 23.79 1.38
C VAL A 532 28.44 22.56 1.67
N VAL A 533 28.14 21.42 1.06
CA VAL A 533 28.95 20.20 1.25
C VAL A 533 30.38 20.44 0.83
N ALA A 534 30.59 20.93 -0.41
CA ALA A 534 31.93 21.16 -0.95
C ALA A 534 32.75 22.21 -0.19
N GLY A 535 32.11 23.23 0.39
CA GLY A 535 32.79 24.34 1.07
C GLY A 535 32.97 24.15 2.58
N ARG A 536 32.26 23.24 3.23
CA ARG A 536 32.24 23.12 4.68
C ARG A 536 32.55 21.74 5.23
N PHE A 537 32.50 20.71 4.41
CA PHE A 537 32.63 19.33 4.85
C PHE A 537 33.83 18.64 4.21
N CYS A 538 34.56 17.88 5.01
CA CYS A 538 35.69 17.08 4.60
C CYS A 538 35.34 15.60 4.66
N ASP A 539 35.72 14.84 3.63
CA ASP A 539 35.59 13.39 3.57
C ASP A 539 36.54 12.75 4.60
N VAL A 540 36.01 11.99 5.54
CA VAL A 540 36.78 11.41 6.66
C VAL A 540 36.78 9.89 6.68
N ALA A 541 35.79 9.25 6.10
CA ALA A 541 35.66 7.80 6.07
C ALA A 541 34.67 7.35 5.01
N GLY A 542 34.63 6.07 4.68
CA GLY A 542 33.63 5.54 3.75
C GLY A 542 33.82 4.06 3.45
N THR A 543 32.82 3.52 2.78
CA THR A 543 32.80 2.16 2.18
C THR A 543 32.79 2.30 0.66
N THR A 544 32.49 1.20 -0.05
CA THR A 544 32.29 1.27 -1.51
C THR A 544 30.98 2.00 -1.89
N THR A 545 30.00 2.01 -0.99
CA THR A 545 28.64 2.55 -1.23
C THR A 545 28.40 3.89 -0.56
N TRP A 546 28.99 4.14 0.61
CA TRP A 546 28.75 5.34 1.41
C TRP A 546 30.04 6.09 1.70
N ARG A 547 29.92 7.42 1.74
CA ARG A 547 30.98 8.35 2.16
C ARG A 547 30.49 9.16 3.34
N LEU A 548 31.36 9.36 4.34
CA LEU A 548 31.10 10.09 5.54
C LEU A 548 31.90 11.39 5.56
N PHE A 549 31.20 12.50 5.85
CA PHE A 549 31.79 13.82 5.84
C PHE A 549 31.50 14.51 7.19
N THR A 550 32.51 15.13 7.77
CA THR A 550 32.37 16.01 8.94
C THR A 550 32.71 17.44 8.58
N PRO A 551 32.28 18.44 9.36
CA PRO A 551 32.76 19.82 9.16
C PRO A 551 34.29 19.84 9.11
N CYS A 552 34.85 20.56 8.12
CA CYS A 552 36.28 20.72 8.01
C CYS A 552 36.83 21.47 9.23
N PRO A 553 38.05 21.13 9.74
CA PRO A 553 38.66 21.78 10.87
C PRO A 553 38.96 23.27 10.68
#